data_f15495c4cb9af689ca5accb42e54b804
#
_entry.id   f15495c4cb9af689ca5accb42e54b804
#
_cell.length_a   1.000
_cell.length_b   1.000
_cell.length_c   1.000
_cell.angle_alpha   90.00
_cell.angle_beta   90.00
_cell.angle_gamma   90.00
#
_symmetry.space_group_name_H-M   'P 1'
#
loop_
_entity.id
_entity.type
_entity.pdbx_description
1 polymer ?
#
loop_
_entity_poly.entity_id
_entity_poly.type
_entity_poly.pdbx_seq_one_letter_code
_entity_poly.pdbx_strand_id
1 'polypeptide(L)'
;MEIGLNKVNRISHPINSIINVGRNTIGGKEIAIMAGPCSVESEEQIVNIAEKLKTSGAGFLRGGIFKPRTSPYSFQGLGETGLEMLKIAREKTGLPIVTELMSLDYLDKFIENVDVIQIGARNMQNYPLLKELGKIKKPVLLKRGMSATIEEFLMAAEYIMLEGNENVVLCERGIRTFERYTRNTLDLSAVPIIKKLSHLPVIVDPSHASGLWWLVEPLSKAAIAAGADGLIIEVHNDPINAKCDGEQSITPDRFQKLMKDLKAIAKLENKLL
;
A
#
# COMPACT_ATOMS: atom_id res chain seq x y z
N MET A 1 28.41 -1.27 -8.01
CA MET A 1 28.40 -1.42 -6.54
C MET A 1 27.66 -2.71 -6.22
N GLU A 2 28.34 -3.68 -5.65
CA GLU A 2 27.67 -4.82 -5.04
C GLU A 2 27.02 -4.33 -3.75
N ILE A 3 25.73 -4.02 -3.84
CA ILE A 3 24.92 -3.79 -2.66
C ILE A 3 24.85 -5.15 -1.96
N GLY A 4 25.22 -5.24 -0.69
CA GLY A 4 25.24 -6.49 0.10
C GLY A 4 23.85 -7.08 0.35
N LEU A 5 23.01 -7.13 -0.70
CA LEU A 5 21.66 -7.68 -0.72
C LEU A 5 21.75 -9.17 -1.08
N ASN A 6 21.23 -10.03 -0.23
CA ASN A 6 21.25 -11.48 -0.43
C ASN A 6 19.88 -12.06 -0.74
N LYS A 7 18.85 -11.62 -0.03
CA LYS A 7 17.46 -12.12 -0.15
C LYS A 7 16.65 -11.36 -1.18
N VAL A 8 16.71 -10.03 -1.18
CA VAL A 8 15.91 -9.18 -2.09
C VAL A 8 16.49 -9.08 -3.50
N ASN A 9 17.71 -9.58 -3.73
CA ASN A 9 18.45 -9.38 -4.96
C ASN A 9 17.93 -10.23 -6.11
N ARG A 10 17.77 -9.61 -7.28
CA ARG A 10 17.39 -10.29 -8.54
C ARG A 10 18.39 -11.38 -8.97
N ILE A 11 19.67 -11.25 -8.65
CA ILE A 11 20.70 -12.21 -9.04
C ILE A 11 20.50 -13.52 -8.27
N SER A 12 20.24 -13.44 -6.97
CA SER A 12 19.99 -14.63 -6.13
C SER A 12 18.58 -15.21 -6.35
N HIS A 13 17.63 -14.38 -6.80
CA HIS A 13 16.25 -14.78 -7.06
C HIS A 13 15.78 -14.24 -8.43
N PRO A 14 16.08 -14.92 -9.55
CA PRO A 14 15.83 -14.41 -10.91
C PRO A 14 14.34 -14.35 -11.29
N ILE A 15 13.48 -15.12 -10.62
CA ILE A 15 12.04 -15.19 -10.89
C ILE A 15 11.30 -14.15 -10.01
N ASN A 16 10.32 -13.44 -10.58
CA ASN A 16 9.48 -12.51 -9.81
C ASN A 16 8.72 -13.24 -8.69
N SER A 17 8.72 -12.68 -7.51
CA SER A 17 7.89 -13.15 -6.42
C SER A 17 6.42 -12.84 -6.68
N ILE A 18 5.57 -13.80 -6.33
CA ILE A 18 4.10 -13.67 -6.34
C ILE A 18 3.63 -13.96 -4.92
N ILE A 19 2.96 -13.00 -4.31
CA ILE A 19 2.50 -13.10 -2.93
C ILE A 19 1.00 -13.39 -2.93
N ASN A 20 0.63 -14.55 -2.35
CA ASN A 20 -0.75 -14.99 -2.27
C ASN A 20 -1.43 -14.43 -1.01
N VAL A 21 -2.61 -13.86 -1.17
CA VAL A 21 -3.44 -13.32 -0.09
C VAL A 21 -4.89 -13.79 -0.29
N GLY A 22 -5.25 -14.90 0.32
CA GLY A 22 -6.53 -15.54 0.08
C GLY A 22 -6.67 -15.96 -1.39
N ARG A 23 -7.63 -15.35 -2.10
CA ARG A 23 -7.87 -15.58 -3.53
C ARG A 23 -7.14 -14.59 -4.45
N ASN A 24 -6.53 -13.57 -3.88
CA ASN A 24 -5.85 -12.51 -4.62
C ASN A 24 -4.34 -12.75 -4.63
N THR A 25 -3.67 -12.15 -5.62
CA THR A 25 -2.21 -12.17 -5.74
C THR A 25 -1.66 -10.75 -5.78
N ILE A 26 -0.41 -10.56 -5.35
CA ILE A 26 0.35 -9.33 -5.53
C ILE A 26 1.62 -9.70 -6.27
N GLY A 27 1.84 -9.11 -7.44
CA GLY A 27 2.87 -9.51 -8.39
C GLY A 27 2.31 -10.43 -9.48
N GLY A 28 3.17 -10.85 -10.42
CA GLY A 28 2.77 -11.69 -11.56
C GLY A 28 1.98 -10.92 -12.63
N LYS A 29 0.93 -11.53 -13.16
CA LYS A 29 0.13 -10.94 -14.25
C LYS A 29 -0.99 -10.03 -13.77
N GLU A 30 -1.50 -10.25 -12.57
CA GLU A 30 -2.60 -9.46 -12.01
C GLU A 30 -2.09 -8.16 -11.40
N ILE A 31 -2.81 -7.06 -11.63
CA ILE A 31 -2.56 -5.78 -10.97
C ILE A 31 -3.33 -5.76 -9.66
N ALA A 32 -2.62 -5.71 -8.54
CA ALA A 32 -3.22 -5.63 -7.22
C ALA A 32 -3.77 -4.22 -6.94
N ILE A 33 -5.07 -4.10 -6.71
CA ILE A 33 -5.72 -2.82 -6.36
C ILE A 33 -6.16 -2.84 -4.91
N MET A 34 -5.49 -2.04 -4.10
CA MET A 34 -5.80 -1.80 -2.69
C MET A 34 -6.49 -0.46 -2.58
N ALA A 35 -7.73 -0.41 -2.11
CA ALA A 35 -8.51 0.83 -2.04
C ALA A 35 -9.28 0.92 -0.73
N GLY A 36 -9.54 2.16 -0.27
CA GLY A 36 -10.30 2.43 0.95
C GLY A 36 -9.92 3.76 1.59
N PRO A 37 -10.54 4.13 2.72
CA PRO A 37 -10.33 5.44 3.31
C PRO A 37 -8.94 5.56 3.97
N CYS A 38 -8.45 6.78 4.11
CA CYS A 38 -7.22 7.07 4.85
C CYS A 38 -7.31 6.52 6.28
N SER A 39 -8.45 6.74 6.92
CA SER A 39 -8.76 6.23 8.25
C SER A 39 -10.16 5.63 8.28
N VAL A 40 -10.32 4.57 9.08
CA VAL A 40 -11.65 4.07 9.48
C VAL A 40 -12.25 5.07 10.46
N GLU A 41 -13.46 5.57 10.19
CA GLU A 41 -14.13 6.61 10.96
C GLU A 41 -15.43 6.15 11.60
N SER A 42 -16.11 5.18 10.99
CA SER A 42 -17.29 4.48 11.49
C SER A 42 -17.51 3.16 10.75
N GLU A 43 -18.33 2.28 11.32
CA GLU A 43 -18.71 1.01 10.66
C GLU A 43 -19.47 1.29 9.37
N GLU A 44 -20.44 2.21 9.40
CA GLU A 44 -21.23 2.60 8.22
C GLU A 44 -20.33 3.08 7.08
N GLN A 45 -19.36 3.95 7.39
CA GLN A 45 -18.42 4.46 6.40
C GLN A 45 -17.63 3.33 5.74
N ILE A 46 -16.98 2.47 6.54
CA ILE A 46 -16.06 1.47 5.98
C ILE A 46 -16.80 0.38 5.22
N VAL A 47 -17.98 -0.04 5.68
CA VAL A 47 -18.81 -1.03 4.99
C VAL A 47 -19.31 -0.48 3.66
N ASN A 48 -19.89 0.73 3.66
CA ASN A 48 -20.40 1.37 2.44
C ASN A 48 -19.29 1.55 1.39
N ILE A 49 -18.11 2.00 1.81
CA ILE A 49 -16.96 2.12 0.92
C ILE A 49 -16.54 0.74 0.39
N ALA A 50 -16.39 -0.27 1.26
CA ALA A 50 -15.94 -1.60 0.86
C ALA A 50 -16.86 -2.27 -0.18
N GLU A 51 -18.18 -2.15 -0.03
CA GLU A 51 -19.16 -2.67 -1.00
C GLU A 51 -19.00 -2.02 -2.38
N LYS A 52 -18.88 -0.68 -2.44
CA LYS A 52 -18.66 0.05 -3.68
C LYS A 52 -17.32 -0.28 -4.33
N LEU A 53 -16.27 -0.45 -3.52
CA LEU A 53 -14.95 -0.83 -4.01
C LEU A 53 -14.94 -2.25 -4.58
N LYS A 54 -15.60 -3.20 -3.90
CA LYS A 54 -15.74 -4.58 -4.37
C LYS A 54 -16.42 -4.65 -5.73
N THR A 55 -17.54 -3.95 -5.89
CA THR A 55 -18.26 -3.90 -7.17
C THR A 55 -17.48 -3.20 -8.29
N SER A 56 -16.56 -2.29 -7.92
CA SER A 56 -15.68 -1.60 -8.87
C SER A 56 -14.41 -2.38 -9.23
N GLY A 57 -14.16 -3.53 -8.58
CA GLY A 57 -13.03 -4.42 -8.91
C GLY A 57 -11.79 -4.22 -8.03
N ALA A 58 -11.90 -3.60 -6.85
CA ALA A 58 -10.81 -3.63 -5.88
C ALA A 58 -10.56 -5.06 -5.41
N GLY A 59 -9.28 -5.43 -5.26
CA GLY A 59 -8.85 -6.71 -4.73
C GLY A 59 -8.66 -6.71 -3.21
N PHE A 60 -8.41 -5.54 -2.61
CA PHE A 60 -8.11 -5.40 -1.18
C PHE A 60 -8.79 -4.16 -0.62
N LEU A 61 -9.18 -4.24 0.66
CA LEU A 61 -9.67 -3.11 1.45
C LEU A 61 -8.52 -2.54 2.28
N ARG A 62 -8.12 -1.28 2.02
CA ARG A 62 -7.19 -0.58 2.90
C ARG A 62 -7.95 0.38 3.81
N GLY A 63 -7.47 0.54 5.04
CA GLY A 63 -8.01 1.52 5.99
C GLY A 63 -7.09 1.63 7.21
N GLY A 64 -6.70 2.86 7.58
CA GLY A 64 -5.89 3.09 8.77
C GLY A 64 -6.74 2.99 10.04
N ILE A 65 -6.33 2.15 10.98
CA ILE A 65 -6.93 2.10 12.32
C ILE A 65 -6.15 2.96 13.31
N PHE A 66 -4.87 3.17 13.05
CA PHE A 66 -3.98 4.13 13.71
C PHE A 66 -3.51 5.18 12.73
N LYS A 67 -3.30 6.41 13.19
CA LYS A 67 -2.80 7.51 12.35
C LYS A 67 -1.63 8.21 13.02
N PRO A 68 -0.40 8.08 12.44
CA PRO A 68 0.75 8.85 12.91
C PRO A 68 0.56 10.32 12.54
N ARG A 69 0.38 11.18 13.54
CA ARG A 69 0.15 12.62 13.34
C ARG A 69 1.28 13.44 13.90
N THR A 70 1.65 14.51 13.19
CA THR A 70 2.61 15.50 13.71
C THR A 70 2.05 16.24 14.91
N SER A 71 0.73 16.55 14.89
CA SER A 71 0.05 17.19 16.02
C SER A 71 -0.66 16.13 16.88
N PRO A 72 -0.45 16.12 18.21
CA PRO A 72 -1.14 15.21 19.12
C PRO A 72 -2.65 15.49 19.24
N TYR A 73 -3.10 16.67 18.81
CA TYR A 73 -4.51 17.07 18.83
C TYR A 73 -5.30 16.61 17.60
N SER A 74 -4.61 16.10 16.56
CA SER A 74 -5.28 15.57 15.38
C SER A 74 -5.87 14.19 15.66
N PHE A 75 -6.86 13.79 14.86
CA PHE A 75 -7.46 12.44 14.92
C PHE A 75 -6.39 11.37 14.76
N GLN A 76 -6.27 10.47 15.73
CA GLN A 76 -5.22 9.45 15.78
C GLN A 76 -5.68 8.06 15.36
N GLY A 77 -6.93 7.93 14.91
CA GLY A 77 -7.54 6.64 14.55
C GLY A 77 -8.42 6.08 15.66
N LEU A 78 -9.12 5.00 15.35
CA LEU A 78 -10.03 4.31 16.28
C LEU A 78 -9.39 3.10 16.97
N GLY A 79 -8.13 2.79 16.64
CA GLY A 79 -7.42 1.64 17.22
C GLY A 79 -8.15 0.32 16.98
N GLU A 80 -8.28 -0.47 18.05
CA GLU A 80 -8.91 -1.79 18.00
C GLU A 80 -10.37 -1.76 17.52
N THR A 81 -11.14 -0.75 17.91
CA THR A 81 -12.50 -0.57 17.42
C THR A 81 -12.53 -0.44 15.89
N GLY A 82 -11.56 0.28 15.32
CA GLY A 82 -11.41 0.37 13.86
C GLY A 82 -11.05 -0.97 13.20
N LEU A 83 -10.30 -1.83 13.90
CA LEU A 83 -9.98 -3.19 13.42
C LEU A 83 -11.24 -4.06 13.36
N GLU A 84 -12.10 -4.01 14.39
CA GLU A 84 -13.36 -4.74 14.36
C GLU A 84 -14.28 -4.28 13.22
N MET A 85 -14.33 -2.97 12.95
CA MET A 85 -15.07 -2.42 11.80
C MET A 85 -14.53 -2.92 10.45
N LEU A 86 -13.20 -3.02 10.30
CA LEU A 86 -12.57 -3.60 9.10
C LEU A 86 -12.94 -5.09 8.95
N LYS A 87 -13.00 -5.85 10.04
CA LYS A 87 -13.42 -7.26 10.02
C LYS A 87 -14.85 -7.40 9.52
N ILE A 88 -15.80 -6.60 10.02
CA ILE A 88 -17.19 -6.57 9.56
C ILE A 88 -17.25 -6.28 8.05
N ALA A 89 -16.50 -5.29 7.57
CA ALA A 89 -16.44 -4.96 6.15
C ALA A 89 -15.85 -6.10 5.31
N ARG A 90 -14.82 -6.81 5.81
CA ARG A 90 -14.25 -8.00 5.16
C ARG A 90 -15.27 -9.14 5.10
N GLU A 91 -16.00 -9.42 6.17
CA GLU A 91 -17.03 -10.46 6.21
C GLU A 91 -18.14 -10.22 5.17
N LYS A 92 -18.56 -8.96 5.00
CA LYS A 92 -19.58 -8.57 4.02
C LYS A 92 -19.09 -8.63 2.56
N THR A 93 -17.82 -8.32 2.32
CA THR A 93 -17.31 -8.12 0.94
C THR A 93 -16.34 -9.19 0.46
N GLY A 94 -15.72 -9.91 1.39
CA GLY A 94 -14.63 -10.84 1.11
C GLY A 94 -13.31 -10.14 0.70
N LEU A 95 -13.19 -8.81 0.87
CA LEU A 95 -11.95 -8.09 0.58
C LEU A 95 -10.92 -8.29 1.70
N PRO A 96 -9.71 -8.81 1.42
CA PRO A 96 -8.63 -8.88 2.38
C PRO A 96 -8.26 -7.49 2.92
N ILE A 97 -7.92 -7.45 4.21
CA ILE A 97 -7.61 -6.22 4.94
C ILE A 97 -6.12 -5.86 4.79
N VAL A 98 -5.86 -4.60 4.43
CA VAL A 98 -4.53 -3.96 4.47
C VAL A 98 -4.60 -2.79 5.47
N THR A 99 -3.84 -2.86 6.57
CA THR A 99 -3.79 -1.77 7.55
C THR A 99 -2.40 -1.61 8.15
N GLU A 100 -2.10 -0.39 8.64
CA GLU A 100 -0.77 -0.03 9.13
C GLU A 100 -0.56 -0.44 10.59
N LEU A 101 0.50 -1.22 10.83
CA LEU A 101 1.02 -1.51 12.17
C LEU A 101 1.99 -0.41 12.60
N MET A 102 1.76 0.18 13.77
CA MET A 102 2.59 1.27 14.29
C MET A 102 3.45 0.86 15.50
N SER A 103 3.02 -0.14 16.28
CA SER A 103 3.72 -0.65 17.45
C SER A 103 3.62 -2.16 17.52
N LEU A 104 4.65 -2.80 18.07
CA LEU A 104 4.66 -4.24 18.35
C LEU A 104 3.59 -4.67 19.37
N ASP A 105 3.10 -3.76 20.18
CA ASP A 105 2.04 -4.04 21.16
C ASP A 105 0.75 -4.61 20.52
N TYR A 106 0.56 -4.35 19.24
CA TYR A 106 -0.59 -4.83 18.48
C TYR A 106 -0.27 -5.98 17.52
N LEU A 107 0.97 -6.49 17.52
CA LEU A 107 1.42 -7.47 16.52
C LEU A 107 0.56 -8.74 16.51
N ASP A 108 0.26 -9.32 17.68
CA ASP A 108 -0.52 -10.54 17.78
C ASP A 108 -1.93 -10.36 17.18
N LYS A 109 -2.58 -9.23 17.48
CA LYS A 109 -3.89 -8.88 16.91
C LYS A 109 -3.84 -8.72 15.39
N PHE A 110 -2.75 -8.18 14.86
CA PHE A 110 -2.55 -8.05 13.42
C PHE A 110 -2.32 -9.40 12.75
N ILE A 111 -1.56 -10.29 13.38
CA ILE A 111 -1.33 -11.66 12.89
C ILE A 111 -2.67 -12.41 12.76
N GLU A 112 -3.57 -12.25 13.71
CA GLU A 112 -4.86 -12.93 13.70
C GLU A 112 -5.85 -12.32 12.68
N ASN A 113 -5.89 -11.00 12.58
CA ASN A 113 -7.03 -10.30 11.97
C ASN A 113 -6.71 -9.56 10.66
N VAL A 114 -5.43 -9.31 10.32
CA VAL A 114 -5.02 -8.56 9.14
C VAL A 114 -4.44 -9.50 8.09
N ASP A 115 -4.73 -9.23 6.83
CA ASP A 115 -4.27 -10.08 5.72
C ASP A 115 -2.94 -9.59 5.12
N VAL A 116 -2.71 -8.27 5.09
CA VAL A 116 -1.45 -7.64 4.68
C VAL A 116 -1.11 -6.54 5.69
N ILE A 117 0.02 -6.67 6.35
CA ILE A 117 0.49 -5.69 7.34
C ILE A 117 1.25 -4.57 6.63
N GLN A 118 0.74 -3.34 6.68
CA GLN A 118 1.44 -2.20 6.12
C GLN A 118 2.41 -1.61 7.14
N ILE A 119 3.63 -1.30 6.68
CA ILE A 119 4.61 -0.48 7.38
C ILE A 119 4.68 0.88 6.70
N GLY A 120 4.30 1.92 7.42
CA GLY A 120 4.31 3.28 6.93
C GLY A 120 5.71 3.80 6.66
N ALA A 121 5.82 4.80 5.78
CA ALA A 121 7.09 5.39 5.37
C ALA A 121 7.96 5.92 6.53
N ARG A 122 7.33 6.37 7.63
CA ARG A 122 8.03 6.82 8.83
C ARG A 122 8.68 5.68 9.63
N ASN A 123 8.20 4.45 9.45
CA ASN A 123 8.71 3.23 10.10
C ASN A 123 9.58 2.37 9.17
N MET A 124 9.92 2.85 7.97
CA MET A 124 10.79 2.10 7.06
C MET A 124 12.14 1.73 7.68
N GLN A 125 12.68 2.59 8.55
CA GLN A 125 13.95 2.40 9.24
C GLN A 125 13.78 1.94 10.71
N ASN A 126 12.58 1.53 11.11
CA ASN A 126 12.36 0.91 12.41
C ASN A 126 12.78 -0.56 12.37
N TYR A 127 14.09 -0.80 12.33
CA TYR A 127 14.66 -2.15 12.17
C TYR A 127 14.19 -3.15 13.24
N PRO A 128 14.01 -2.79 14.53
CA PRO A 128 13.40 -3.71 15.49
C PRO A 128 12.01 -4.19 15.05
N LEU A 129 11.15 -3.29 14.56
CA LEU A 129 9.82 -3.63 14.04
C LEU A 129 9.93 -4.54 12.80
N LEU A 130 10.83 -4.21 11.86
CA LEU A 130 11.03 -4.99 10.63
C LEU A 130 11.49 -6.42 10.92
N LYS A 131 12.40 -6.60 11.90
CA LYS A 131 12.85 -7.93 12.32
C LYS A 131 11.73 -8.78 12.91
N GLU A 132 10.87 -8.22 13.75
CA GLU A 132 9.72 -8.96 14.29
C GLU A 132 8.74 -9.38 13.19
N LEU A 133 8.51 -8.50 12.20
CA LEU A 133 7.71 -8.84 11.02
C LEU A 133 8.37 -9.89 10.12
N GLY A 134 9.67 -10.01 10.20
CA GLY A 134 10.42 -11.06 9.52
C GLY A 134 10.19 -12.46 10.10
N LYS A 135 9.81 -12.57 11.36
CA LYS A 135 9.55 -13.85 12.04
C LYS A 135 8.17 -14.44 11.79
N ILE A 136 7.25 -13.64 11.22
CA ILE A 136 5.89 -14.06 10.92
C ILE A 136 5.71 -14.43 9.45
N LYS A 137 4.56 -15.03 9.08
CA LYS A 137 4.27 -15.42 7.69
C LYS A 137 3.31 -14.48 6.96
N LYS A 138 2.82 -13.44 7.63
CA LYS A 138 1.91 -12.47 7.01
C LYS A 138 2.64 -11.62 5.97
N PRO A 139 2.02 -11.34 4.82
CA PRO A 139 2.55 -10.39 3.85
C PRO A 139 2.76 -9.00 4.47
N VAL A 140 3.88 -8.39 4.15
CA VAL A 140 4.26 -7.05 4.61
C VAL A 140 4.33 -6.09 3.43
N LEU A 141 3.52 -5.04 3.46
CA LEU A 141 3.59 -3.91 2.54
C LEU A 141 4.50 -2.84 3.13
N LEU A 142 5.73 -2.75 2.65
CA LEU A 142 6.72 -1.79 3.10
C LEU A 142 6.68 -0.53 2.24
N LYS A 143 6.37 0.62 2.84
CA LYS A 143 6.37 1.92 2.16
C LYS A 143 7.75 2.59 2.21
N ARG A 144 8.21 3.11 1.06
CA ARG A 144 9.47 3.86 0.95
C ARG A 144 9.45 5.10 1.82
N GLY A 145 10.50 5.34 2.57
CA GLY A 145 10.74 6.56 3.32
C GLY A 145 10.86 7.78 2.38
N MET A 146 10.35 8.93 2.81
CA MET A 146 10.27 10.14 1.99
C MET A 146 11.62 10.72 1.57
N SER A 147 12.70 10.34 2.25
CA SER A 147 14.08 10.76 1.93
C SER A 147 15.00 9.55 1.74
N ALA A 148 14.41 8.36 1.52
CA ALA A 148 15.16 7.13 1.36
C ALA A 148 15.58 6.90 -0.08
N THR A 149 16.84 6.51 -0.26
CA THR A 149 17.33 5.98 -1.54
C THR A 149 16.66 4.64 -1.86
N ILE A 150 16.74 4.19 -3.11
CA ILE A 150 16.26 2.84 -3.50
C ILE A 150 17.07 1.76 -2.75
N GLU A 151 18.35 1.97 -2.55
CA GLU A 151 19.22 1.05 -1.81
C GLU A 151 18.77 0.88 -0.36
N GLU A 152 18.55 1.99 0.37
CA GLU A 152 18.04 1.96 1.75
C GLU A 152 16.67 1.28 1.84
N PHE A 153 15.82 1.49 0.83
CA PHE A 153 14.51 0.85 0.75
C PHE A 153 14.61 -0.66 0.55
N LEU A 154 15.50 -1.13 -0.33
CA LEU A 154 15.76 -2.56 -0.52
C LEU A 154 16.42 -3.18 0.71
N MET A 155 17.34 -2.46 1.39
CA MET A 155 17.93 -2.92 2.65
C MET A 155 16.88 -3.07 3.77
N ALA A 156 15.89 -2.19 3.83
CA ALA A 156 14.79 -2.34 4.78
C ALA A 156 13.97 -3.61 4.52
N ALA A 157 13.71 -3.96 3.26
CA ALA A 157 13.10 -5.23 2.90
C ALA A 157 14.00 -6.44 3.23
N GLU A 158 15.31 -6.31 3.02
CA GLU A 158 16.30 -7.35 3.40
C GLU A 158 16.20 -7.69 4.88
N TYR A 159 16.04 -6.71 5.79
CA TYR A 159 15.84 -6.95 7.23
C TYR A 159 14.64 -7.85 7.53
N ILE A 160 13.54 -7.68 6.81
CA ILE A 160 12.35 -8.55 6.97
C ILE A 160 12.65 -9.95 6.44
N MET A 161 13.23 -10.05 5.25
CA MET A 161 13.46 -11.32 4.57
C MET A 161 14.55 -12.17 5.24
N LEU A 162 15.53 -11.52 5.86
CA LEU A 162 16.63 -12.21 6.56
C LEU A 162 16.12 -13.01 7.77
N GLU A 163 15.06 -12.52 8.44
CA GLU A 163 14.42 -13.23 9.56
C GLU A 163 13.45 -14.34 9.10
N GLY A 164 13.22 -14.49 7.76
CA GLY A 164 12.50 -15.63 7.17
C GLY A 164 11.14 -15.31 6.53
N ASN A 165 10.69 -14.06 6.53
CA ASN A 165 9.46 -13.66 5.83
C ASN A 165 9.77 -13.18 4.40
N GLU A 166 9.50 -14.02 3.42
CA GLU A 166 9.72 -13.72 2.00
C GLU A 166 8.50 -13.02 1.34
N ASN A 167 7.41 -12.80 2.09
CA ASN A 167 6.19 -12.18 1.58
C ASN A 167 6.25 -10.64 1.72
N VAL A 168 7.18 -9.99 1.05
CA VAL A 168 7.37 -8.53 1.10
C VAL A 168 6.93 -7.88 -0.20
N VAL A 169 6.10 -6.85 -0.09
CA VAL A 169 5.66 -5.97 -1.18
C VAL A 169 6.26 -4.60 -0.96
N LEU A 170 6.89 -4.05 -1.99
CA LEU A 170 7.46 -2.70 -1.97
C LEU A 170 6.41 -1.69 -2.44
N CYS A 171 6.34 -0.52 -1.78
CA CYS A 171 5.41 0.53 -2.14
C CYS A 171 6.13 1.87 -2.31
N GLU A 172 6.23 2.34 -3.56
CA GLU A 172 6.64 3.72 -3.87
C GLU A 172 5.49 4.67 -3.52
N ARG A 173 5.78 5.78 -2.82
CA ARG A 173 4.79 6.75 -2.32
C ARG A 173 5.19 8.20 -2.42
N GLY A 174 6.21 8.49 -3.21
CA GLY A 174 6.78 9.81 -3.37
C GLY A 174 7.91 10.12 -2.39
N ILE A 175 8.82 10.93 -2.84
CA ILE A 175 9.99 11.43 -2.11
C ILE A 175 9.90 12.95 -1.92
N ARG A 176 10.53 13.46 -0.87
CA ARG A 176 10.68 14.91 -0.67
C ARG A 176 11.64 15.49 -1.70
N THR A 177 11.19 16.55 -2.34
CA THR A 177 11.99 17.35 -3.25
C THR A 177 11.81 18.84 -2.93
N PHE A 178 12.38 19.71 -3.74
CA PHE A 178 12.15 21.15 -3.65
C PHE A 178 10.78 21.59 -4.16
N GLU A 179 10.02 20.70 -4.85
CA GLU A 179 8.69 21.00 -5.38
C GLU A 179 7.67 21.19 -4.25
N ARG A 180 6.79 22.19 -4.40
CA ARG A 180 5.80 22.57 -3.37
C ARG A 180 4.34 22.43 -3.81
N TYR A 181 4.08 22.20 -5.10
CA TYR A 181 2.72 22.00 -5.61
C TYR A 181 2.12 20.64 -5.23
N THR A 182 2.96 19.67 -4.91
CA THR A 182 2.54 18.35 -4.43
C THR A 182 3.15 18.09 -3.07
N ARG A 183 2.50 17.21 -2.30
CA ARG A 183 2.99 16.79 -0.97
C ARG A 183 4.38 16.13 -1.05
N ASN A 184 4.58 15.29 -2.08
CA ASN A 184 5.85 14.67 -2.45
C ASN A 184 5.89 14.52 -3.96
N THR A 185 7.08 14.35 -4.51
CA THR A 185 7.27 13.99 -5.92
C THR A 185 7.20 12.49 -6.07
N LEU A 186 6.24 11.99 -6.87
CA LEU A 186 6.15 10.56 -7.18
C LEU A 186 7.34 10.15 -8.08
N ASP A 187 8.19 9.27 -7.57
CA ASP A 187 9.34 8.75 -8.30
C ASP A 187 8.96 7.49 -9.09
N LEU A 188 8.36 7.68 -10.28
CA LEU A 188 7.99 6.56 -11.13
C LEU A 188 9.20 5.81 -11.71
N SER A 189 10.36 6.44 -11.79
CA SER A 189 11.61 5.80 -12.22
C SER A 189 12.05 4.72 -11.23
N ALA A 190 11.66 4.83 -9.96
CA ALA A 190 11.94 3.81 -8.95
C ALA A 190 11.33 2.44 -9.32
N VAL A 191 10.16 2.40 -10.00
CA VAL A 191 9.48 1.16 -10.36
C VAL A 191 10.37 0.26 -11.24
N PRO A 192 10.78 0.67 -12.45
CA PRO A 192 11.62 -0.17 -13.29
C PRO A 192 13.02 -0.41 -12.70
N ILE A 193 13.57 0.54 -11.93
CA ILE A 193 14.87 0.34 -11.26
C ILE A 193 14.76 -0.77 -10.20
N ILE A 194 13.75 -0.73 -9.33
CA ILE A 194 13.53 -1.76 -8.31
C ILE A 194 13.30 -3.12 -8.99
N LYS A 195 12.48 -3.18 -10.03
CA LYS A 195 12.22 -4.43 -10.76
C LYS A 195 13.46 -5.00 -11.44
N LYS A 196 14.45 -4.17 -11.77
CA LYS A 196 15.75 -4.62 -12.27
C LYS A 196 16.65 -5.16 -11.16
N LEU A 197 16.59 -4.56 -9.97
CA LEU A 197 17.47 -4.90 -8.83
C LEU A 197 16.90 -6.01 -7.96
N SER A 198 15.57 -6.14 -7.88
CA SER A 198 14.87 -7.04 -6.97
C SER A 198 13.79 -7.85 -7.70
N HIS A 199 13.45 -8.99 -7.11
CA HIS A 199 12.35 -9.85 -7.55
C HIS A 199 11.01 -9.52 -6.87
N LEU A 200 11.02 -8.63 -5.87
CA LEU A 200 9.84 -8.28 -5.08
C LEU A 200 8.82 -7.48 -5.90
N PRO A 201 7.52 -7.68 -5.70
CA PRO A 201 6.49 -6.88 -6.33
C PRO A 201 6.54 -5.44 -5.84
N VAL A 202 6.28 -4.50 -6.77
CA VAL A 202 6.28 -3.06 -6.51
C VAL A 202 4.90 -2.49 -6.80
N ILE A 203 4.27 -1.90 -5.80
CA ILE A 203 3.05 -1.12 -5.96
C ILE A 203 3.31 0.37 -5.78
N VAL A 204 2.37 1.21 -6.20
CA VAL A 204 2.49 2.66 -6.12
C VAL A 204 1.32 3.26 -5.37
N ASP A 205 1.61 4.28 -4.55
CA ASP A 205 0.65 5.06 -3.80
C ASP A 205 0.57 6.50 -4.35
N PRO A 206 -0.30 6.78 -5.32
CA PRO A 206 -0.44 8.09 -5.92
C PRO A 206 -1.09 9.10 -4.98
N SER A 207 -1.94 8.63 -4.05
CA SER A 207 -2.66 9.47 -3.09
C SER A 207 -1.69 10.15 -2.13
N HIS A 208 -0.84 9.39 -1.44
CA HIS A 208 0.15 9.95 -0.51
C HIS A 208 1.34 10.62 -1.22
N ALA A 209 1.60 10.29 -2.48
CA ALA A 209 2.61 10.98 -3.25
C ALA A 209 2.19 12.42 -3.53
N SER A 210 1.07 12.60 -4.21
CA SER A 210 0.62 13.92 -4.65
C SER A 210 0.00 14.77 -3.54
N GLY A 211 -0.79 14.15 -2.63
CA GLY A 211 -1.60 14.85 -1.66
C GLY A 211 -2.84 15.52 -2.25
N LEU A 212 -3.16 15.27 -3.53
CA LEU A 212 -4.18 15.96 -4.31
C LEU A 212 -5.03 14.96 -5.08
N TRP A 213 -6.35 14.90 -4.82
CA TRP A 213 -7.26 13.92 -5.40
C TRP A 213 -7.28 13.89 -6.93
N TRP A 214 -7.16 15.04 -7.59
CA TRP A 214 -7.21 15.15 -9.04
C TRP A 214 -5.95 14.62 -9.75
N LEU A 215 -4.84 14.45 -9.02
CA LEU A 215 -3.62 13.80 -9.52
C LEU A 215 -3.64 12.27 -9.35
N VAL A 216 -4.55 11.72 -8.55
CA VAL A 216 -4.60 10.27 -8.31
C VAL A 216 -4.84 9.51 -9.63
N GLU A 217 -5.76 9.96 -10.46
CA GLU A 217 -6.07 9.31 -11.74
C GLU A 217 -4.87 9.30 -12.70
N PRO A 218 -4.27 10.45 -13.09
CA PRO A 218 -3.14 10.45 -14.02
C PRO A 218 -1.92 9.71 -13.48
N LEU A 219 -1.62 9.83 -12.18
CA LEU A 219 -0.48 9.14 -11.57
C LEU A 219 -0.70 7.63 -11.45
N SER A 220 -1.94 7.17 -11.23
CA SER A 220 -2.27 5.74 -11.26
C SER A 220 -2.04 5.14 -12.65
N LYS A 221 -2.47 5.83 -13.69
CA LYS A 221 -2.27 5.42 -15.09
C LYS A 221 -0.78 5.34 -15.43
N ALA A 222 -0.03 6.37 -15.06
CA ALA A 222 1.40 6.42 -15.27
C ALA A 222 2.16 5.33 -14.50
N ALA A 223 1.73 5.01 -13.27
CA ALA A 223 2.34 3.96 -12.46
C ALA A 223 2.19 2.57 -13.11
N ILE A 224 1.01 2.22 -13.63
CA ILE A 224 0.81 0.96 -14.33
C ILE A 224 1.64 0.92 -15.63
N ALA A 225 1.66 2.00 -16.40
CA ALA A 225 2.50 2.12 -17.60
C ALA A 225 4.02 2.05 -17.29
N ALA A 226 4.44 2.46 -16.09
CA ALA A 226 5.82 2.28 -15.63
C ALA A 226 6.14 0.83 -15.17
N GLY A 227 5.16 -0.07 -15.19
CA GLY A 227 5.31 -1.49 -14.85
C GLY A 227 5.02 -1.85 -13.39
N ALA A 228 4.29 -1.00 -12.64
CA ALA A 228 3.88 -1.33 -11.28
C ALA A 228 3.01 -2.60 -11.24
N ASP A 229 3.16 -3.38 -10.16
CA ASP A 229 2.40 -4.61 -9.93
C ASP A 229 1.07 -4.33 -9.19
N GLY A 230 0.82 -3.08 -8.83
CA GLY A 230 -0.42 -2.69 -8.18
C GLY A 230 -0.44 -1.22 -7.76
N LEU A 231 -1.57 -0.84 -7.17
CA LEU A 231 -1.82 0.49 -6.65
C LEU A 231 -2.43 0.41 -5.25
N ILE A 232 -2.11 1.40 -4.39
CA ILE A 232 -2.83 1.64 -3.16
C ILE A 232 -3.41 3.05 -3.19
N ILE A 233 -4.74 3.17 -3.11
CA ILE A 233 -5.48 4.40 -3.41
C ILE A 233 -6.40 4.76 -2.23
N GLU A 234 -6.41 6.03 -1.86
CA GLU A 234 -7.36 6.54 -0.88
C GLU A 234 -8.70 6.89 -1.53
N VAL A 235 -9.74 6.23 -1.02
CA VAL A 235 -11.13 6.42 -1.46
C VAL A 235 -11.99 6.72 -0.25
N HIS A 236 -12.75 7.81 -0.29
CA HIS A 236 -13.65 8.24 0.76
C HIS A 236 -15.01 8.63 0.19
N ASN A 237 -16.09 8.26 0.88
CA ASN A 237 -17.47 8.58 0.44
C ASN A 237 -17.81 10.07 0.57
N ASP A 238 -17.16 10.78 1.49
CA ASP A 238 -17.29 12.21 1.72
C ASP A 238 -15.92 12.84 2.05
N PRO A 239 -15.06 13.09 1.03
CA PRO A 239 -13.71 13.59 1.26
C PRO A 239 -13.64 14.94 1.95
N ILE A 240 -14.67 15.78 1.79
CA ILE A 240 -14.70 17.14 2.38
C ILE A 240 -14.80 17.07 3.90
N ASN A 241 -15.55 16.12 4.43
CA ASN A 241 -15.76 15.94 5.87
C ASN A 241 -14.87 14.83 6.48
N ALA A 242 -13.92 14.28 5.71
CA ALA A 242 -13.00 13.26 6.18
C ALA A 242 -12.18 13.75 7.38
N LYS A 243 -12.04 12.93 8.43
CA LYS A 243 -11.23 13.24 9.62
C LYS A 243 -9.74 13.31 9.32
N CYS A 244 -9.32 12.76 8.15
CA CYS A 244 -7.92 12.72 7.76
C CYS A 244 -7.77 12.59 6.24
N ASP A 245 -6.82 13.38 5.69
CA ASP A 245 -6.32 13.31 4.31
C ASP A 245 -7.43 13.33 3.21
N GLY A 246 -8.54 14.05 3.44
CA GLY A 246 -9.63 14.18 2.46
C GLY A 246 -9.19 14.80 1.13
N GLU A 247 -8.22 15.72 1.16
CA GLU A 247 -7.71 16.42 -0.04
C GLU A 247 -7.08 15.48 -1.07
N GLN A 248 -6.59 14.31 -0.65
CA GLN A 248 -5.96 13.32 -1.52
C GLN A 248 -6.86 12.11 -1.83
N SER A 249 -8.07 12.07 -1.25
CA SER A 249 -9.02 10.98 -1.41
C SER A 249 -9.94 11.21 -2.62
N ILE A 250 -10.11 10.19 -3.45
CA ILE A 250 -11.12 10.20 -4.52
C ILE A 250 -12.44 9.61 -4.03
N THR A 251 -13.55 9.97 -4.68
CA THR A 251 -14.86 9.36 -4.38
C THR A 251 -14.97 7.96 -4.99
N PRO A 252 -15.88 7.09 -4.49
CA PRO A 252 -16.14 5.78 -5.11
C PRO A 252 -16.50 5.83 -6.59
N ASP A 253 -17.23 6.86 -7.04
CA ASP A 253 -17.59 7.03 -8.44
C ASP A 253 -16.37 7.34 -9.32
N ARG A 254 -15.45 8.18 -8.80
CA ARG A 254 -14.16 8.45 -9.48
C ARG A 254 -13.29 7.20 -9.52
N PHE A 255 -13.29 6.43 -8.43
CA PHE A 255 -12.57 5.15 -8.40
C PHE A 255 -13.13 4.16 -9.41
N GLN A 256 -14.44 4.03 -9.55
CA GLN A 256 -15.07 3.18 -10.54
C GLN A 256 -14.67 3.58 -11.98
N LYS A 257 -14.65 4.90 -12.27
CA LYS A 257 -14.18 5.40 -13.57
C LYS A 257 -12.71 5.07 -13.79
N LEU A 258 -11.85 5.33 -12.80
CA LEU A 258 -10.42 5.01 -12.85
C LEU A 258 -10.20 3.53 -13.16
N MET A 259 -10.92 2.61 -12.51
CA MET A 259 -10.80 1.17 -12.75
C MET A 259 -11.10 0.77 -14.20
N LYS A 260 -12.06 1.44 -14.86
CA LYS A 260 -12.33 1.22 -16.28
C LYS A 260 -11.15 1.65 -17.16
N ASP A 261 -10.57 2.80 -16.86
CA ASP A 261 -9.43 3.34 -17.62
C ASP A 261 -8.17 2.47 -17.42
N LEU A 262 -7.92 2.02 -16.18
CA LEU A 262 -6.77 1.16 -15.87
C LEU A 262 -6.80 -0.18 -16.59
N LYS A 263 -7.98 -0.75 -16.85
CA LYS A 263 -8.10 -2.01 -17.64
C LYS A 263 -7.49 -1.89 -19.03
N ALA A 264 -7.67 -0.74 -19.68
CA ALA A 264 -7.10 -0.50 -21.00
C ALA A 264 -5.57 -0.45 -20.96
N ILE A 265 -5.00 0.22 -19.94
CA ILE A 265 -3.54 0.33 -19.78
C ILE A 265 -2.96 -1.02 -19.36
N ALA A 266 -3.60 -1.74 -18.43
CA ALA A 266 -3.19 -3.07 -18.02
C ALA A 266 -3.04 -4.02 -19.23
N LYS A 267 -3.99 -3.97 -20.16
CA LYS A 267 -3.94 -4.77 -21.39
C LYS A 267 -2.73 -4.43 -22.26
N LEU A 268 -2.36 -3.14 -22.37
CA LEU A 268 -1.16 -2.70 -23.11
C LEU A 268 0.13 -3.25 -22.46
N GLU A 269 0.15 -3.35 -21.14
CA GLU A 269 1.27 -3.89 -20.36
C GLU A 269 1.23 -5.44 -20.22
N ASN A 270 0.35 -6.14 -20.94
CA ASN A 270 0.13 -7.58 -20.84
C ASN A 270 -0.21 -8.05 -19.42
N LYS A 271 -0.90 -7.20 -18.66
CA LYS A 271 -1.40 -7.45 -17.31
C LYS A 271 -2.92 -7.63 -17.30
N LEU A 272 -3.43 -8.22 -16.22
CA LEU A 272 -4.86 -8.43 -15.96
C LEU A 272 -5.35 -7.49 -14.86
N LEU A 273 -6.57 -6.97 -15.02
CA LEU A 273 -7.26 -6.15 -14.02
C LEU A 273 -8.79 -6.36 -14.09
#